data_bb210cdb72e6d18f1763ec3ef8ec3e94
#
_entry.id   bb210cdb72e6d18f1763ec3ef8ec3e94
#
_cell.length_a   1.000
_cell.length_b   1.000
_cell.length_c   1.000
_cell.angle_alpha   90.00
_cell.angle_beta   90.00
_cell.angle_gamma   90.00
#
_symmetry.space_group_name_H-M   'P 1'
#
loop_
_entity.id
_entity.type
_entity.pdbx_description
1 polymer ?
#
loop_
_entity_poly.entity_id
_entity_poly.type
_entity_poly.pdbx_seq_one_letter_code
_entity_poly.pdbx_strand_id
1 'polypeptide(L)'
;MDNETRSQKRTLIILIVAVVVVILIGLTLAYCVMASHHKGRFPDKTYINGVDVSGMTAQRAKNELADEVENYTLTIAERGGTTETISGEEIGLTYVDNGDVDRLLSKYNPYKWFFDRFRTDELTAATDSTSDSAKAEQAVRGLSCFRNYTPVQNAGIVDNGTEFVVQEAVEGNQLNTEAAVSAILTAINTGESTIDLEAQGLYLAPEAVDTAALQATADQLNGYLKANLTFDFGDDRIVKIDASVIRTWVAADENGNMDLDYDLVFNFVKTRMAYKVDTFGLKHTITTHNGTKITLSGGDYGWCMARGDTTDEIIEAVKAGETRNMEAKWQYKAKNMGIDDIGGTYVEVSISDQMMWCYKDGQCIVETPVVTGNPNREGSATPYGSVWAIDAKKRNATLGTIDTMGYSSPVNYWMPFNGNVGIHDADGWRSEYGGQIYLTRGSHGCINTPEDQVAKIYDAVEIGTAVIVYNLDD
;
A
#
# COMPACT_ATOMS: atom_id res chain seq x y z
N MET A 1 58.49 61.95 -99.87
CA MET A 1 58.81 60.99 -98.84
C MET A 1 57.70 60.74 -97.81
N ASP A 2 56.53 61.42 -97.90
CA ASP A 2 55.48 61.34 -96.89
C ASP A 2 54.33 60.33 -97.18
N ASN A 3 54.13 59.93 -98.41
CA ASN A 3 53.03 59.01 -98.72
C ASN A 3 53.33 57.52 -98.52
N GLU A 4 54.60 57.09 -98.66
CA GLU A 4 55.00 55.71 -98.45
C GLU A 4 55.05 55.33 -96.92
N THR A 5 55.53 56.25 -96.10
CA THR A 5 55.59 56.06 -94.65
C THR A 5 54.19 56.06 -94.05
N ARG A 6 53.22 56.76 -94.57
CA ARG A 6 51.82 56.74 -94.15
C ARG A 6 51.11 55.41 -94.54
N SER A 7 51.46 54.88 -95.78
CA SER A 7 50.94 53.62 -96.22
C SER A 7 51.44 52.47 -95.39
N GLN A 8 52.74 52.41 -95.08
CA GLN A 8 53.36 51.38 -94.23
C GLN A 8 52.80 51.37 -92.79
N LYS A 9 52.59 52.59 -92.22
CA LYS A 9 51.94 52.70 -90.90
C LYS A 9 50.48 52.24 -90.92
N ARG A 10 49.70 52.48 -91.97
CA ARG A 10 48.32 52.00 -92.17
C ARG A 10 48.31 50.45 -92.25
N THR A 11 49.20 49.84 -93.04
CA THR A 11 49.32 48.40 -93.20
C THR A 11 49.72 47.73 -91.89
N LEU A 12 50.65 48.33 -91.18
CA LEU A 12 51.05 47.84 -89.87
C LEU A 12 49.89 47.90 -88.82
N ILE A 13 49.13 49.04 -88.85
CA ILE A 13 47.93 49.11 -87.94
C ILE A 13 46.88 48.09 -88.27
N ILE A 14 46.63 47.90 -89.63
CA ILE A 14 45.70 46.86 -90.07
C ILE A 14 46.17 45.46 -89.65
N LEU A 15 47.46 45.17 -89.73
CA LEU A 15 48.03 43.90 -89.35
C LEU A 15 47.95 43.69 -87.81
N ILE A 16 48.24 44.71 -87.05
CA ILE A 16 48.11 44.68 -85.59
C ILE A 16 46.66 44.46 -85.20
N VAL A 17 45.72 45.22 -85.84
CA VAL A 17 44.28 45.02 -85.59
C VAL A 17 43.84 43.64 -85.99
N ALA A 18 44.30 43.11 -87.15
CA ALA A 18 43.98 41.72 -87.55
C ALA A 18 44.52 40.67 -86.55
N VAL A 19 45.78 40.82 -86.04
CA VAL A 19 46.33 39.97 -85.00
C VAL A 19 45.55 40.07 -83.70
N VAL A 20 45.21 41.28 -83.28
CA VAL A 20 44.38 41.47 -82.05
C VAL A 20 42.98 40.83 -82.24
N VAL A 21 42.38 40.97 -83.42
CA VAL A 21 41.07 40.33 -83.69
C VAL A 21 41.19 38.81 -83.68
N VAL A 22 42.26 38.23 -84.27
CA VAL A 22 42.49 36.76 -84.21
C VAL A 22 42.71 36.30 -82.78
N ILE A 23 43.47 37.06 -81.97
CA ILE A 23 43.68 36.76 -80.57
C ILE A 23 42.35 36.83 -79.82
N LEU A 24 41.53 37.83 -79.99
CA LEU A 24 40.23 38.02 -79.39
C LEU A 24 39.26 36.86 -79.76
N ILE A 25 39.27 36.47 -81.08
CA ILE A 25 38.48 35.29 -81.49
C ILE A 25 38.98 34.00 -80.79
N GLY A 26 40.30 33.82 -80.77
CA GLY A 26 40.89 32.66 -80.05
C GLY A 26 40.55 32.63 -78.57
N LEU A 27 40.64 33.79 -77.91
CA LEU A 27 40.25 33.88 -76.48
C LEU A 27 38.73 33.67 -76.31
N THR A 28 37.89 34.20 -77.19
CA THR A 28 36.44 33.98 -77.13
C THR A 28 36.09 32.50 -77.37
N LEU A 29 36.74 31.86 -78.32
CA LEU A 29 36.55 30.41 -78.55
C LEU A 29 37.01 29.57 -77.33
N ALA A 30 38.20 29.90 -76.80
CA ALA A 30 38.68 29.23 -75.59
C ALA A 30 37.72 29.45 -74.41
N TYR A 31 37.23 30.67 -74.23
CA TYR A 31 36.22 30.98 -73.21
C TYR A 31 34.91 30.23 -73.42
N CYS A 32 34.38 30.08 -74.61
CA CYS A 32 33.18 29.31 -74.94
C CYS A 32 33.39 27.83 -74.73
N VAL A 33 34.59 27.29 -75.05
CA VAL A 33 34.93 25.90 -74.76
C VAL A 33 34.95 25.64 -73.27
N MET A 34 35.59 26.52 -72.52
CA MET A 34 35.58 26.44 -71.03
C MET A 34 34.15 26.57 -70.48
N ALA A 35 33.33 27.51 -70.96
CA ALA A 35 31.94 27.62 -70.61
C ALA A 35 31.13 26.32 -70.87
N SER A 36 31.43 25.65 -71.97
CA SER A 36 30.76 24.33 -72.28
C SER A 36 31.08 23.23 -71.29
N HIS A 37 32.26 23.29 -70.69
CA HIS A 37 32.64 22.29 -69.60
C HIS A 37 31.87 22.58 -68.28
N HIS A 38 31.47 23.81 -68.07
CA HIS A 38 30.66 24.20 -66.86
C HIS A 38 29.14 24.07 -67.11
N LYS A 39 28.72 23.73 -68.33
CA LYS A 39 27.30 23.53 -68.64
C LYS A 39 26.72 22.35 -67.88
N GLY A 40 25.64 22.60 -67.13
CA GLY A 40 24.96 21.56 -66.34
C GLY A 40 25.75 21.13 -65.11
N ARG A 41 26.63 22.00 -64.62
CA ARG A 41 27.38 21.77 -63.37
C ARG A 41 27.25 23.00 -62.48
N PHE A 42 27.28 22.77 -61.16
CA PHE A 42 27.36 23.82 -60.17
C PHE A 42 28.73 24.54 -60.25
N PRO A 43 28.78 25.85 -60.01
CA PRO A 43 30.04 26.59 -59.90
C PRO A 43 30.95 26.06 -58.79
N ASP A 44 32.24 26.46 -58.85
CA ASP A 44 33.15 26.27 -57.72
C ASP A 44 32.64 26.94 -56.46
N LYS A 45 32.90 26.39 -55.29
CA LYS A 45 32.46 26.91 -53.98
C LYS A 45 30.92 27.02 -53.81
N THR A 46 30.18 26.10 -54.41
CA THR A 46 28.74 25.98 -54.23
C THR A 46 28.42 24.90 -53.22
N TYR A 47 27.64 25.24 -52.21
CA TYR A 47 27.18 24.35 -51.17
C TYR A 47 25.66 24.29 -51.22
N ILE A 48 25.09 23.08 -51.05
CA ILE A 48 23.65 22.88 -50.90
C ILE A 48 23.45 22.22 -49.51
N ASN A 49 22.72 22.88 -48.61
CA ASN A 49 22.51 22.43 -47.24
C ASN A 49 23.83 22.10 -46.51
N GLY A 50 24.91 22.85 -46.79
CA GLY A 50 26.25 22.62 -46.23
C GLY A 50 27.09 21.57 -46.96
N VAL A 51 26.53 20.80 -47.89
CA VAL A 51 27.24 19.81 -48.71
C VAL A 51 27.92 20.47 -49.89
N ASP A 52 29.23 20.26 -50.11
CA ASP A 52 29.98 20.79 -51.26
C ASP A 52 29.58 20.06 -52.55
N VAL A 53 28.90 20.79 -53.41
CA VAL A 53 28.47 20.36 -54.72
C VAL A 53 29.26 20.97 -55.88
N SER A 54 30.39 21.62 -55.57
CA SER A 54 31.24 22.33 -56.56
C SER A 54 31.61 21.45 -57.74
N GLY A 55 31.33 21.91 -58.96
CA GLY A 55 31.61 21.22 -60.20
C GLY A 55 30.76 19.96 -60.48
N MET A 56 29.82 19.64 -59.59
CA MET A 56 28.94 18.49 -59.75
C MET A 56 27.81 18.72 -60.73
N THR A 57 27.35 17.67 -61.37
CA THR A 57 26.06 17.64 -62.11
C THR A 57 24.92 17.54 -61.08
N ALA A 58 23.68 17.90 -61.50
CA ALA A 58 22.53 17.70 -60.63
C ALA A 58 22.41 16.29 -60.06
N GLN A 59 22.62 15.27 -60.92
CA GLN A 59 22.55 13.86 -60.47
C GLN A 59 23.59 13.52 -59.41
N ARG A 60 24.83 14.05 -59.57
CA ARG A 60 25.87 13.79 -58.61
C ARG A 60 25.64 14.52 -57.29
N ALA A 61 25.17 15.75 -57.39
CA ALA A 61 24.79 16.52 -56.19
C ALA A 61 23.63 15.83 -55.40
N LYS A 62 22.64 15.27 -56.16
CA LYS A 62 21.55 14.50 -55.51
C LYS A 62 22.07 13.26 -54.80
N ASN A 63 23.02 12.55 -55.42
CA ASN A 63 23.63 11.35 -54.81
C ASN A 63 24.40 11.75 -53.54
N GLU A 64 25.18 12.84 -53.58
CA GLU A 64 25.93 13.34 -52.43
C GLU A 64 24.99 13.77 -51.25
N LEU A 65 23.87 14.40 -51.60
CA LEU A 65 22.82 14.74 -50.63
C LEU A 65 22.11 13.51 -50.08
N ALA A 66 21.94 12.48 -50.91
CA ALA A 66 21.36 11.20 -50.48
C ALA A 66 22.30 10.47 -49.53
N ASP A 67 23.61 10.43 -49.85
CA ASP A 67 24.65 9.81 -48.96
C ASP A 67 24.69 10.55 -47.58
N GLU A 68 24.52 11.89 -47.58
CA GLU A 68 24.47 12.65 -46.33
C GLU A 68 23.21 12.33 -45.49
N VAL A 69 22.05 12.15 -46.13
CA VAL A 69 20.83 11.69 -45.46
C VAL A 69 20.95 10.26 -44.93
N GLU A 70 21.57 9.36 -45.69
CA GLU A 70 21.78 7.98 -45.25
C GLU A 70 22.79 7.89 -44.08
N ASN A 71 23.79 8.79 -44.08
CA ASN A 71 24.79 8.90 -42.97
C ASN A 71 24.27 9.64 -41.73
N TYR A 72 23.01 10.07 -41.73
CA TYR A 72 22.40 10.72 -40.57
C TYR A 72 22.56 9.85 -39.30
N THR A 73 22.89 10.49 -38.21
CA THR A 73 22.99 9.83 -36.91
C THR A 73 22.48 10.80 -35.85
N LEU A 74 21.47 10.36 -35.08
CA LEU A 74 21.03 11.06 -33.87
C LEU A 74 21.78 10.51 -32.67
N THR A 75 22.47 11.35 -31.94
CA THR A 75 23.08 11.03 -30.65
C THR A 75 22.12 11.41 -29.53
N ILE A 76 21.78 10.44 -28.70
CA ILE A 76 20.91 10.59 -27.54
C ILE A 76 21.80 10.66 -26.31
N ALA A 77 21.87 11.82 -25.65
CA ALA A 77 22.60 12.01 -24.40
C ALA A 77 21.68 11.71 -23.21
N GLU A 78 22.15 10.85 -22.32
CA GLU A 78 21.44 10.36 -21.16
C GLU A 78 21.99 10.94 -19.87
N ARG A 79 21.18 10.88 -18.79
CA ARG A 79 21.62 11.21 -17.43
C ARG A 79 22.82 10.37 -17.03
N GLY A 80 23.84 11.01 -16.47
CA GLY A 80 25.10 10.34 -16.10
C GLY A 80 26.14 10.29 -17.20
N GLY A 81 25.90 10.89 -18.40
CA GLY A 81 26.88 11.08 -19.46
C GLY A 81 27.04 9.89 -20.41
N THR A 82 26.17 8.91 -20.34
CA THR A 82 26.06 7.86 -21.36
C THR A 82 25.40 8.39 -22.60
N THR A 83 25.68 7.79 -23.76
CA THR A 83 25.06 8.15 -25.02
C THR A 83 24.69 6.89 -25.81
N GLU A 84 23.56 6.94 -26.48
CA GLU A 84 23.14 5.97 -27.50
C GLU A 84 23.00 6.68 -28.84
N THR A 85 22.97 5.95 -29.92
CA THR A 85 22.84 6.52 -31.27
C THR A 85 21.78 5.76 -32.06
N ILE A 86 21.07 6.49 -32.93
CA ILE A 86 20.18 5.93 -33.93
C ILE A 86 20.67 6.40 -35.28
N SER A 87 20.95 5.46 -36.21
CA SER A 87 21.40 5.78 -37.57
C SER A 87 20.21 5.98 -38.54
N GLY A 88 20.47 6.68 -39.63
CA GLY A 88 19.50 6.82 -40.72
C GLY A 88 19.03 5.50 -41.30
N GLU A 89 19.92 4.50 -41.39
CA GLU A 89 19.59 3.15 -41.84
C GLU A 89 18.57 2.47 -40.93
N GLU A 90 18.76 2.54 -39.62
CA GLU A 90 17.85 1.93 -38.63
C GLU A 90 16.42 2.46 -38.70
N ILE A 91 16.27 3.73 -39.05
CA ILE A 91 14.96 4.40 -39.18
C ILE A 91 14.41 4.39 -40.62
N GLY A 92 15.16 3.77 -41.56
CA GLY A 92 14.80 3.71 -42.96
C GLY A 92 14.72 5.11 -43.58
N LEU A 93 15.64 6.02 -43.22
CA LEU A 93 15.69 7.37 -43.75
C LEU A 93 16.15 7.33 -45.18
N THR A 94 15.41 7.93 -46.09
CA THR A 94 15.70 7.96 -47.52
C THR A 94 15.55 9.36 -48.07
N TYR A 95 16.46 9.77 -48.97
CA TYR A 95 16.39 11.02 -49.67
C TYR A 95 15.26 10.98 -50.73
N VAL A 96 14.45 12.04 -50.76
CA VAL A 96 13.39 12.21 -51.78
C VAL A 96 13.75 13.36 -52.71
N ASP A 97 13.95 13.04 -53.99
CA ASP A 97 14.19 14.08 -55.02
C ASP A 97 12.89 14.81 -55.34
N ASN A 98 12.80 16.06 -54.92
CA ASN A 98 11.66 16.96 -55.19
C ASN A 98 11.92 17.93 -56.37
N GLY A 99 13.05 17.77 -57.13
CA GLY A 99 13.45 18.61 -58.25
C GLY A 99 14.12 19.92 -57.86
N ASP A 100 14.34 20.20 -56.59
CA ASP A 100 14.96 21.44 -56.13
C ASP A 100 16.40 21.60 -56.59
N VAL A 101 17.17 20.51 -56.60
CA VAL A 101 18.56 20.51 -57.06
C VAL A 101 18.64 20.89 -58.52
N ASP A 102 17.76 20.34 -59.37
CA ASP A 102 17.67 20.75 -60.80
C ASP A 102 17.25 22.21 -60.96
N ARG A 103 16.31 22.66 -60.15
CA ARG A 103 15.85 24.05 -60.16
C ARG A 103 16.97 25.01 -59.73
N LEU A 104 17.75 24.68 -58.71
CA LEU A 104 18.90 25.48 -58.27
C LEU A 104 19.98 25.55 -59.38
N LEU A 105 20.32 24.41 -59.97
CA LEU A 105 21.29 24.34 -61.06
C LEU A 105 20.85 25.14 -62.29
N SER A 106 19.54 25.17 -62.61
CA SER A 106 18.99 25.89 -63.77
C SER A 106 19.17 27.41 -63.66
N LYS A 107 19.44 27.95 -62.49
CA LYS A 107 19.69 29.39 -62.27
C LYS A 107 21.07 29.82 -62.72
N TYR A 108 22.02 28.87 -62.95
CA TYR A 108 23.38 29.20 -63.32
C TYR A 108 23.56 29.28 -64.81
N ASN A 109 24.25 30.35 -65.26
CA ASN A 109 24.60 30.61 -66.63
C ASN A 109 26.06 30.18 -66.87
N PRO A 110 26.35 29.12 -67.64
CA PRO A 110 27.71 28.62 -67.85
C PRO A 110 28.70 29.62 -68.40
N TYR A 111 28.18 30.66 -69.09
CA TYR A 111 29.04 31.78 -69.59
C TYR A 111 29.48 32.75 -68.46
N LYS A 112 29.04 32.57 -67.20
CA LYS A 112 29.53 33.35 -66.09
C LYS A 112 30.55 32.64 -65.24
N TRP A 113 31.00 31.42 -65.68
CA TRP A 113 31.88 30.51 -64.92
C TRP A 113 33.12 31.19 -64.33
N PHE A 114 33.72 32.13 -65.08
CA PHE A 114 34.92 32.84 -64.63
C PHE A 114 34.64 33.78 -63.45
N PHE A 115 33.50 34.42 -63.40
CA PHE A 115 33.11 35.27 -62.28
C PHE A 115 32.54 34.51 -61.12
N ASP A 116 31.77 33.44 -61.35
CA ASP A 116 31.15 32.64 -60.35
C ASP A 116 32.18 31.91 -59.48
N ARG A 117 33.36 31.54 -60.01
CA ARG A 117 34.44 30.89 -59.25
C ARG A 117 34.99 31.71 -58.11
N PHE A 118 34.76 33.00 -58.02
CA PHE A 118 35.21 33.90 -56.96
C PHE A 118 34.12 34.14 -55.91
N ARG A 119 32.90 33.60 -56.15
CA ARG A 119 31.79 33.70 -55.23
C ARG A 119 31.59 32.39 -54.50
N THR A 120 31.23 32.45 -53.24
CA THR A 120 30.74 31.32 -52.48
C THR A 120 29.24 31.36 -52.47
N ASP A 121 28.57 30.29 -52.88
CA ASP A 121 27.11 30.17 -52.91
C ASP A 121 26.69 29.13 -51.90
N GLU A 122 26.00 29.58 -50.87
CA GLU A 122 25.29 28.71 -49.92
C GLU A 122 23.82 28.67 -50.32
N LEU A 123 23.39 27.53 -50.78
CA LEU A 123 22.04 27.29 -51.27
C LEU A 123 21.28 26.38 -50.30
N THR A 124 20.00 26.62 -50.23
CA THR A 124 19.10 25.72 -49.51
C THR A 124 18.20 25.02 -50.50
N ALA A 125 18.30 23.69 -50.56
CA ALA A 125 17.31 22.84 -51.20
C ALA A 125 16.40 22.29 -50.14
N ALA A 126 15.11 22.22 -50.40
CA ALA A 126 14.24 21.41 -49.59
C ALA A 126 14.66 19.95 -49.77
N THR A 127 15.29 19.39 -48.78
CA THR A 127 15.55 17.96 -48.74
C THR A 127 14.33 17.30 -48.09
N ASP A 128 13.47 16.75 -48.95
CA ASP A 128 12.43 15.87 -48.45
C ASP A 128 13.10 14.54 -48.15
N SER A 129 13.30 14.25 -46.85
CA SER A 129 13.65 12.92 -46.38
C SER A 129 12.41 12.28 -45.76
N THR A 130 12.20 11.02 -46.05
CA THR A 130 11.14 10.23 -45.41
C THR A 130 11.76 9.17 -44.56
N SER A 131 11.36 9.12 -43.30
CA SER A 131 11.65 8.00 -42.42
C SER A 131 10.47 7.03 -42.41
N ASP A 132 10.75 5.76 -42.22
CA ASP A 132 9.72 4.76 -41.93
C ASP A 132 9.32 4.94 -40.45
N SER A 133 8.13 5.49 -40.23
CA SER A 133 7.65 5.79 -38.89
C SER A 133 7.60 4.56 -37.97
N ALA A 134 7.31 3.37 -38.54
CA ALA A 134 7.29 2.13 -37.75
C ALA A 134 8.70 1.69 -37.37
N LYS A 135 9.67 1.79 -38.29
CA LYS A 135 11.07 1.51 -37.99
C LYS A 135 11.65 2.52 -37.02
N ALA A 136 11.35 3.80 -37.16
CA ALA A 136 11.80 4.85 -36.25
C ALA A 136 11.28 4.61 -34.84
N GLU A 137 9.98 4.33 -34.67
CA GLU A 137 9.42 4.00 -33.38
C GLU A 137 10.03 2.73 -32.78
N GLN A 138 10.25 1.70 -33.60
CA GLN A 138 10.90 0.47 -33.16
C GLN A 138 12.35 0.70 -32.73
N ALA A 139 13.12 1.48 -33.46
CA ALA A 139 14.50 1.85 -33.12
C ALA A 139 14.54 2.61 -31.79
N VAL A 140 13.69 3.63 -31.65
CA VAL A 140 13.61 4.43 -30.42
C VAL A 140 13.24 3.57 -29.22
N ARG A 141 12.15 2.78 -29.30
CA ARG A 141 11.75 1.88 -28.22
C ARG A 141 12.76 0.73 -27.95
N GLY A 142 13.66 0.51 -28.88
CA GLY A 142 14.76 -0.44 -28.79
C GLY A 142 15.95 0.03 -27.96
N LEU A 143 16.07 1.32 -27.66
CA LEU A 143 17.16 1.89 -26.88
C LEU A 143 17.28 1.26 -25.49
N SER A 144 18.52 1.18 -25.01
CA SER A 144 18.79 0.52 -23.73
C SER A 144 18.32 1.34 -22.54
N CYS A 145 18.26 2.66 -22.66
CA CYS A 145 17.76 3.60 -21.63
C CYS A 145 16.31 3.32 -21.20
N PHE A 146 15.49 2.69 -22.04
CA PHE A 146 14.14 2.28 -21.66
C PHE A 146 14.06 0.96 -20.88
N ARG A 147 15.17 0.20 -20.81
CA ARG A 147 15.21 -1.13 -20.18
C ARG A 147 16.20 -1.22 -19.02
N ASN A 148 17.31 -0.51 -19.13
CA ASN A 148 18.41 -0.56 -18.15
C ASN A 148 18.44 0.75 -17.36
N TYR A 149 17.53 0.88 -16.40
CA TYR A 149 17.44 2.08 -15.58
C TYR A 149 17.35 1.76 -14.09
N THR A 150 17.78 2.69 -13.27
CA THR A 150 17.51 2.72 -11.84
C THR A 150 16.15 3.39 -11.64
N PRO A 151 15.16 2.70 -11.02
CA PRO A 151 13.85 3.31 -10.78
C PRO A 151 13.95 4.55 -9.89
N VAL A 152 13.06 5.50 -10.12
CA VAL A 152 12.82 6.59 -9.17
C VAL A 152 12.18 6.02 -7.91
N GLN A 153 12.63 6.47 -6.73
CA GLN A 153 12.04 6.11 -5.44
C GLN A 153 11.77 7.38 -4.64
N ASN A 154 10.56 7.47 -4.10
CA ASN A 154 10.22 8.55 -3.18
C ASN A 154 10.92 8.34 -1.83
N ALA A 155 11.21 9.42 -1.14
CA ALA A 155 11.61 9.31 0.26
C ALA A 155 10.43 8.77 1.10
N GLY A 156 10.74 8.01 2.13
CA GLY A 156 9.74 7.38 2.97
C GLY A 156 10.33 6.82 4.25
N ILE A 157 9.48 6.25 5.09
CA ILE A 157 9.90 5.58 6.32
C ILE A 157 9.96 4.07 6.08
N VAL A 158 11.04 3.45 6.47
CA VAL A 158 11.24 2.00 6.37
C VAL A 158 11.64 1.42 7.73
N ASP A 159 11.18 0.20 8.01
CA ASP A 159 11.66 -0.60 9.15
C ASP A 159 12.93 -1.36 8.73
N ASN A 160 14.07 -1.04 9.33
CA ASN A 160 15.34 -1.73 9.07
C ASN A 160 15.55 -2.99 9.93
N GLY A 161 14.53 -3.38 10.71
CA GLY A 161 14.56 -4.52 11.64
C GLY A 161 15.00 -4.15 13.06
N THR A 162 15.56 -2.95 13.27
CA THR A 162 15.94 -2.43 14.59
C THR A 162 15.14 -1.19 14.93
N GLU A 163 14.97 -0.29 13.98
CA GLU A 163 14.29 0.99 14.12
C GLU A 163 13.65 1.43 12.81
N PHE A 164 12.76 2.39 12.87
CA PHE A 164 12.20 3.09 11.72
C PHE A 164 13.16 4.20 11.30
N VAL A 165 13.56 4.20 10.04
CA VAL A 165 14.47 5.21 9.48
C VAL A 165 13.88 5.86 8.25
N VAL A 166 14.30 7.10 8.00
CA VAL A 166 13.97 7.78 6.74
C VAL A 166 14.86 7.22 5.65
N GLN A 167 14.28 6.64 4.63
CA GLN A 167 14.95 6.33 3.38
C GLN A 167 14.89 7.56 2.48
N GLU A 168 16.04 8.04 2.04
CA GLU A 168 16.11 9.17 1.11
C GLU A 168 15.54 8.82 -0.26
N ALA A 169 15.07 9.85 -0.97
CA ALA A 169 14.61 9.69 -2.34
C ALA A 169 15.79 9.29 -3.26
N VAL A 170 15.50 8.47 -4.25
CA VAL A 170 16.44 8.13 -5.33
C VAL A 170 15.92 8.72 -6.62
N GLU A 171 16.66 9.67 -7.20
CA GLU A 171 16.28 10.26 -8.49
C GLU A 171 16.27 9.22 -9.62
N GLY A 172 17.17 8.25 -9.56
CA GLY A 172 17.29 7.24 -10.62
C GLY A 172 17.56 7.84 -12.00
N ASN A 173 17.33 7.04 -13.04
CA ASN A 173 17.37 7.46 -14.44
C ASN A 173 16.22 6.85 -15.26
N GLN A 174 15.08 6.68 -14.63
CA GLN A 174 13.86 6.20 -15.28
C GLN A 174 13.23 7.31 -16.10
N LEU A 175 13.04 7.07 -17.40
CA LEU A 175 12.38 8.00 -18.32
C LEU A 175 10.86 7.94 -18.23
N ASN A 176 10.21 9.06 -18.48
CA ASN A 176 8.82 9.05 -18.90
C ASN A 176 8.80 8.51 -20.35
N THR A 177 8.51 7.24 -20.50
CA THR A 177 8.66 6.50 -21.76
C THR A 177 7.97 7.18 -22.94
N GLU A 178 6.70 7.56 -22.81
CA GLU A 178 5.96 8.13 -23.92
C GLU A 178 6.44 9.54 -24.27
N ALA A 179 6.78 10.35 -23.28
CA ALA A 179 7.35 11.66 -23.51
C ALA A 179 8.72 11.59 -24.19
N ALA A 180 9.59 10.68 -23.73
CA ALA A 180 10.92 10.48 -24.29
C ALA A 180 10.87 9.93 -25.73
N VAL A 181 10.01 8.95 -26.00
CA VAL A 181 9.80 8.43 -27.35
C VAL A 181 9.33 9.56 -28.27
N SER A 182 8.35 10.34 -27.84
CA SER A 182 7.84 11.46 -28.64
C SER A 182 8.90 12.53 -28.93
N ALA A 183 9.72 12.87 -27.94
CA ALA A 183 10.81 13.85 -28.10
C ALA A 183 11.88 13.36 -29.09
N ILE A 184 12.32 12.10 -28.95
CA ILE A 184 13.32 11.52 -29.84
C ILE A 184 12.79 11.41 -31.28
N LEU A 185 11.54 10.99 -31.47
CA LEU A 185 10.91 10.97 -32.80
C LEU A 185 10.79 12.38 -33.38
N THR A 186 10.54 13.37 -32.57
CA THR A 186 10.52 14.77 -33.01
C THR A 186 11.91 15.23 -33.47
N ALA A 187 12.97 14.91 -32.70
CA ALA A 187 14.35 15.20 -33.06
C ALA A 187 14.75 14.54 -34.38
N ILE A 188 14.36 13.29 -34.61
CA ILE A 188 14.53 12.60 -35.89
C ILE A 188 13.84 13.33 -37.02
N ASN A 189 12.57 13.72 -36.85
CA ASN A 189 11.77 14.35 -37.88
C ASN A 189 12.24 15.77 -38.18
N THR A 190 12.89 16.45 -37.23
CA THR A 190 13.47 17.81 -37.43
C THR A 190 14.91 17.76 -37.92
N GLY A 191 15.52 16.57 -38.04
CA GLY A 191 16.89 16.40 -38.49
C GLY A 191 17.94 16.86 -37.49
N GLU A 192 17.63 16.83 -36.20
CA GLU A 192 18.60 17.14 -35.14
C GLU A 192 19.67 16.08 -35.08
N SER A 193 20.93 16.45 -34.83
CA SER A 193 22.04 15.49 -34.66
C SER A 193 22.23 15.02 -33.22
N THR A 194 21.64 15.73 -32.27
CA THR A 194 21.75 15.42 -30.83
C THR A 194 20.48 15.77 -30.10
N ILE A 195 20.11 14.96 -29.10
CA ILE A 195 19.08 15.27 -28.13
C ILE A 195 19.61 14.93 -26.73
N ASP A 196 19.42 15.84 -25.79
CA ASP A 196 19.75 15.63 -24.38
C ASP A 196 18.48 15.41 -23.57
N LEU A 197 18.30 14.17 -23.09
CA LEU A 197 17.10 13.74 -22.37
C LEU A 197 16.97 14.42 -21.01
N GLU A 198 18.09 14.77 -20.35
CA GLU A 198 18.09 15.50 -19.09
C GLU A 198 17.67 16.96 -19.29
N ALA A 199 18.25 17.64 -20.29
CA ALA A 199 17.92 19.03 -20.60
C ALA A 199 16.46 19.18 -21.05
N GLN A 200 15.87 18.14 -21.65
CA GLN A 200 14.47 18.08 -22.05
C GLN A 200 13.51 17.76 -20.87
N GLY A 201 14.05 17.45 -19.68
CA GLY A 201 13.22 17.12 -18.50
C GLY A 201 12.44 15.82 -18.65
N LEU A 202 12.98 14.83 -19.36
CA LEU A 202 12.28 13.59 -19.71
C LEU A 202 12.40 12.50 -18.67
N TYR A 203 13.19 12.68 -17.62
CA TYR A 203 13.31 11.74 -16.51
C TYR A 203 12.20 11.94 -15.49
N LEU A 204 11.75 10.84 -14.91
CA LEU A 204 10.87 10.90 -13.73
C LEU A 204 11.68 11.47 -12.55
N ALA A 205 10.99 12.22 -11.71
CA ALA A 205 11.56 12.77 -10.48
C ALA A 205 10.78 12.23 -9.27
N PRO A 206 11.43 12.03 -8.11
CA PRO A 206 10.73 11.72 -6.88
C PRO A 206 9.75 12.84 -6.52
N GLU A 207 8.69 12.47 -5.82
CA GLU A 207 7.78 13.47 -5.25
C GLU A 207 8.51 14.29 -4.18
N ALA A 208 8.25 15.58 -4.18
CA ALA A 208 8.77 16.46 -3.14
C ALA A 208 8.06 16.16 -1.81
N VAL A 209 8.80 15.71 -0.82
CA VAL A 209 8.30 15.41 0.52
C VAL A 209 9.05 16.22 1.57
N ASP A 210 8.36 16.51 2.68
CA ASP A 210 9.00 17.15 3.84
C ASP A 210 9.79 16.09 4.62
N THR A 211 11.10 16.05 4.41
CA THR A 211 11.99 15.11 5.10
C THR A 211 12.05 15.35 6.60
N ALA A 212 11.81 16.57 7.07
CA ALA A 212 11.75 16.86 8.51
C ALA A 212 10.48 16.25 9.13
N ALA A 213 9.34 16.28 8.43
CA ALA A 213 8.13 15.60 8.86
C ALA A 213 8.29 14.08 8.87
N LEU A 214 8.95 13.50 7.86
CA LEU A 214 9.28 12.07 7.85
C LEU A 214 10.17 11.69 9.03
N GLN A 215 11.19 12.48 9.34
CA GLN A 215 12.07 12.22 10.50
C GLN A 215 11.30 12.30 11.82
N ALA A 216 10.44 13.29 11.99
CA ALA A 216 9.62 13.41 13.18
C ALA A 216 8.70 12.19 13.37
N THR A 217 8.10 11.68 12.27
CA THR A 217 7.29 10.46 12.30
C THR A 217 8.13 9.23 12.63
N ALA A 218 9.32 9.07 12.04
CA ALA A 218 10.22 7.98 12.37
C ALA A 218 10.64 8.00 13.85
N ASP A 219 10.95 9.18 14.39
CA ASP A 219 11.29 9.36 15.81
C ASP A 219 10.11 9.01 16.72
N GLN A 220 8.89 9.36 16.33
CA GLN A 220 7.65 8.99 17.03
C GLN A 220 7.47 7.48 17.06
N LEU A 221 7.57 6.80 15.92
CA LEU A 221 7.45 5.35 15.80
C LEU A 221 8.53 4.63 16.62
N ASN A 222 9.75 5.14 16.62
CA ASN A 222 10.83 4.65 17.47
C ASN A 222 10.59 4.89 18.96
N GLY A 223 9.82 5.92 19.30
CA GLY A 223 9.28 6.14 20.63
C GLY A 223 8.38 4.99 21.08
N TYR A 224 7.50 4.50 20.22
CA TYR A 224 6.61 3.37 20.47
C TYR A 224 7.37 2.06 20.73
N LEU A 225 8.46 1.82 20.01
CA LEU A 225 9.29 0.62 20.18
C LEU A 225 9.96 0.50 21.57
N LYS A 226 9.95 1.56 22.37
CA LYS A 226 10.46 1.54 23.74
C LYS A 226 9.53 0.87 24.71
N ALA A 227 8.25 0.73 24.36
CA ALA A 227 7.26 0.11 25.22
C ALA A 227 7.57 -1.39 25.44
N ASN A 228 7.35 -1.83 26.68
CA ASN A 228 7.49 -3.23 27.07
C ASN A 228 6.40 -3.57 28.10
N LEU A 229 5.31 -4.14 27.60
CA LEU A 229 4.12 -4.41 28.38
C LEU A 229 4.01 -5.91 28.63
N THR A 230 3.61 -6.29 29.85
CA THR A 230 3.44 -7.70 30.23
C THR A 230 2.06 -7.89 30.81
N PHE A 231 1.30 -8.85 30.27
CA PHE A 231 0.04 -9.33 30.83
C PHE A 231 0.29 -10.73 31.39
N ASP A 232 -0.13 -10.94 32.65
CA ASP A 232 -0.09 -12.25 33.33
C ASP A 232 -1.53 -12.69 33.60
N PHE A 233 -1.93 -13.81 32.99
CA PHE A 233 -3.25 -14.39 33.11
C PHE A 233 -3.26 -15.67 33.98
N GLY A 234 -2.21 -15.89 34.76
CA GLY A 234 -2.06 -17.11 35.53
C GLY A 234 -1.73 -18.36 34.70
N ASP A 235 -1.39 -19.44 35.36
CA ASP A 235 -1.06 -20.74 34.74
C ASP A 235 -0.01 -20.61 33.61
N ASP A 236 1.03 -19.77 33.81
CA ASP A 236 2.08 -19.47 32.84
C ASP A 236 1.58 -18.82 31.52
N ARG A 237 0.35 -18.32 31.50
CA ARG A 237 -0.22 -17.62 30.34
C ARG A 237 0.22 -16.16 30.32
N ILE A 238 1.48 -15.95 30.02
CA ILE A 238 2.08 -14.62 29.92
C ILE A 238 2.04 -14.13 28.46
N VAL A 239 1.62 -12.89 28.26
CA VAL A 239 1.68 -12.21 26.97
C VAL A 239 2.58 -10.98 27.11
N LYS A 240 3.62 -10.91 26.28
CA LYS A 240 4.55 -9.78 26.21
C LYS A 240 4.33 -9.02 24.93
N ILE A 241 4.37 -7.70 25.04
CA ILE A 241 4.29 -6.74 23.93
C ILE A 241 5.56 -5.92 24.01
N ASP A 242 6.46 -6.17 23.09
CA ASP A 242 7.76 -5.51 22.96
C ASP A 242 7.95 -4.97 21.55
N ALA A 243 9.11 -4.38 21.25
CA ALA A 243 9.42 -3.81 19.96
C ALA A 243 9.18 -4.78 18.79
N SER A 244 9.40 -6.09 18.97
CA SER A 244 9.20 -7.09 17.92
C SER A 244 7.72 -7.26 17.54
N VAL A 245 6.84 -7.09 18.53
CA VAL A 245 5.38 -7.12 18.33
C VAL A 245 4.88 -5.77 17.81
N ILE A 246 5.29 -4.67 18.46
CA ILE A 246 4.80 -3.31 18.16
C ILE A 246 5.06 -2.91 16.69
N ARG A 247 6.24 -3.24 16.15
CA ARG A 247 6.57 -2.95 14.75
C ARG A 247 5.60 -3.59 13.74
N THR A 248 4.99 -4.72 14.09
CA THR A 248 4.02 -5.40 13.24
C THR A 248 2.65 -4.70 13.22
N TRP A 249 2.45 -3.70 14.05
CA TRP A 249 1.23 -2.91 14.15
C TRP A 249 1.33 -1.56 13.43
N VAL A 250 2.53 -1.20 12.98
CA VAL A 250 2.73 0.06 12.24
C VAL A 250 2.34 -0.16 10.80
N ALA A 251 1.45 0.67 10.31
CA ALA A 251 1.00 0.66 8.92
C ALA A 251 0.77 2.10 8.41
N ALA A 252 0.72 2.27 7.09
CA ALA A 252 0.33 3.52 6.48
C ALA A 252 -1.20 3.60 6.38
N ASP A 253 -1.76 4.75 6.69
CA ASP A 253 -3.17 5.05 6.41
C ASP A 253 -3.42 5.29 4.90
N GLU A 254 -4.66 5.56 4.52
CA GLU A 254 -5.05 5.88 3.14
C GLU A 254 -4.36 7.13 2.55
N ASN A 255 -3.82 8.00 3.40
CA ASN A 255 -3.07 9.20 3.04
C ASN A 255 -1.54 8.98 3.08
N GLY A 256 -1.09 7.77 3.43
CA GLY A 256 0.32 7.41 3.54
C GLY A 256 0.98 7.79 4.87
N ASN A 257 0.22 8.25 5.88
CA ASN A 257 0.77 8.55 7.21
C ASN A 257 1.00 7.26 7.99
N MET A 258 2.19 7.07 8.53
CA MET A 258 2.56 5.90 9.32
C MET A 258 2.20 6.11 10.79
N ASP A 259 1.42 5.20 11.37
CA ASP A 259 1.10 5.14 12.82
C ASP A 259 0.73 3.70 13.21
N LEU A 260 0.37 3.48 14.47
CA LEU A 260 -0.22 2.22 14.93
C LEU A 260 -1.59 2.03 14.28
N ASP A 261 -1.76 0.90 13.63
CA ASP A 261 -3.03 0.46 13.07
C ASP A 261 -3.88 -0.20 14.16
N TYR A 262 -5.06 0.38 14.42
CA TYR A 262 -5.98 -0.11 15.46
C TYR A 262 -6.40 -1.56 15.21
N ASP A 263 -6.71 -1.92 13.98
CA ASP A 263 -7.22 -3.26 13.65
C ASP A 263 -6.14 -4.34 13.83
N LEU A 264 -4.88 -4.02 13.57
CA LEU A 264 -3.76 -4.91 13.83
C LEU A 264 -3.58 -5.15 15.34
N VAL A 265 -3.67 -4.10 16.16
CA VAL A 265 -3.62 -4.23 17.63
C VAL A 265 -4.83 -5.00 18.14
N PHE A 266 -6.04 -4.66 17.69
CA PHE A 266 -7.27 -5.35 18.07
C PHE A 266 -7.23 -6.83 17.70
N ASN A 267 -6.73 -7.17 16.52
CA ASN A 267 -6.58 -8.56 16.10
C ASN A 267 -5.58 -9.33 16.97
N PHE A 268 -4.50 -8.66 17.40
CA PHE A 268 -3.57 -9.25 18.38
C PHE A 268 -4.26 -9.53 19.71
N VAL A 269 -4.98 -8.54 20.26
CA VAL A 269 -5.76 -8.71 21.50
C VAL A 269 -6.76 -9.87 21.36
N LYS A 270 -7.49 -9.92 20.26
CA LYS A 270 -8.45 -10.98 19.98
C LYS A 270 -7.81 -12.37 19.91
N THR A 271 -6.72 -12.52 19.14
CA THR A 271 -6.19 -13.84 18.76
C THR A 271 -5.08 -14.33 19.67
N ARG A 272 -4.29 -13.41 20.25
CA ARG A 272 -3.14 -13.76 21.09
C ARG A 272 -3.43 -13.64 22.58
N MET A 273 -4.46 -12.88 22.96
CA MET A 273 -4.87 -12.69 24.35
C MET A 273 -6.24 -13.36 24.60
N ALA A 274 -7.33 -12.76 24.12
CA ALA A 274 -8.69 -13.18 24.45
C ALA A 274 -8.95 -14.67 24.16
N TYR A 275 -8.59 -15.18 22.98
CA TYR A 275 -8.79 -16.60 22.65
C TYR A 275 -8.04 -17.60 23.56
N LYS A 276 -7.05 -17.12 24.30
CA LYS A 276 -6.29 -17.96 25.25
C LYS A 276 -6.82 -17.91 26.67
N VAL A 277 -7.57 -16.86 27.02
CA VAL A 277 -7.95 -16.59 28.40
C VAL A 277 -9.45 -16.48 28.62
N ASP A 278 -10.24 -16.20 27.58
CA ASP A 278 -11.69 -16.15 27.69
C ASP A 278 -12.23 -17.54 27.98
N THR A 279 -13.03 -17.66 29.03
CA THR A 279 -13.72 -18.89 29.46
C THR A 279 -15.24 -18.76 29.42
N PHE A 280 -15.74 -17.53 29.26
CA PHE A 280 -17.18 -17.24 29.15
C PHE A 280 -17.83 -18.04 28.03
N GLY A 281 -18.90 -18.78 28.37
CA GLY A 281 -19.62 -19.63 27.44
C GLY A 281 -18.91 -20.91 27.02
N LEU A 282 -17.74 -21.21 27.58
CA LEU A 282 -17.08 -22.49 27.36
C LEU A 282 -17.72 -23.60 28.20
N LYS A 283 -17.42 -24.87 27.83
CA LYS A 283 -17.85 -26.03 28.60
C LYS A 283 -17.02 -26.18 29.86
N HIS A 284 -17.71 -26.30 31.01
CA HIS A 284 -17.10 -26.60 32.28
C HIS A 284 -17.25 -28.08 32.58
N THR A 285 -16.16 -28.78 32.83
CA THR A 285 -16.20 -30.17 33.29
C THR A 285 -15.85 -30.20 34.78
N ILE A 286 -16.83 -30.57 35.58
CA ILE A 286 -16.71 -30.58 37.03
C ILE A 286 -16.94 -31.98 37.59
N THR A 287 -16.47 -32.18 38.80
CA THR A 287 -16.89 -33.33 39.62
C THR A 287 -17.89 -32.83 40.64
N THR A 288 -19.12 -33.36 40.60
CA THR A 288 -20.20 -32.99 41.51
C THR A 288 -19.88 -33.39 42.96
N HIS A 289 -20.66 -32.87 43.92
CA HIS A 289 -20.55 -33.25 45.33
C HIS A 289 -20.54 -34.79 45.51
N ASN A 290 -21.37 -35.49 44.77
CA ASN A 290 -21.53 -36.94 44.84
C ASN A 290 -20.48 -37.72 44.03
N GLY A 291 -19.45 -37.06 43.49
CA GLY A 291 -18.34 -37.66 42.75
C GLY A 291 -18.63 -37.98 41.30
N THR A 292 -19.78 -37.59 40.74
CA THR A 292 -20.11 -37.77 39.30
C THR A 292 -19.43 -36.70 38.46
N LYS A 293 -18.74 -37.11 37.39
CA LYS A 293 -18.12 -36.18 36.46
C LYS A 293 -19.16 -35.76 35.39
N ILE A 294 -19.44 -34.46 35.32
CA ILE A 294 -20.40 -33.90 34.36
C ILE A 294 -19.76 -32.79 33.52
N THR A 295 -20.30 -32.53 32.32
CA THR A 295 -19.90 -31.44 31.49
C THR A 295 -21.10 -30.52 31.26
N LEU A 296 -20.96 -29.28 31.65
CA LEU A 296 -21.97 -28.23 31.50
C LEU A 296 -21.62 -27.33 30.32
N SER A 297 -22.58 -26.83 29.61
CA SER A 297 -22.37 -25.97 28.47
C SER A 297 -23.31 -24.78 28.49
N GLY A 298 -22.75 -23.59 28.51
CA GLY A 298 -23.49 -22.35 28.53
C GLY A 298 -23.53 -21.68 29.90
N GLY A 299 -24.41 -20.72 30.05
CA GLY A 299 -24.46 -19.80 31.19
C GLY A 299 -23.67 -18.52 30.88
N ASP A 300 -23.58 -17.65 31.86
CA ASP A 300 -22.94 -16.35 31.79
C ASP A 300 -21.74 -16.22 32.74
N TYR A 301 -21.20 -17.36 33.19
CA TYR A 301 -20.01 -17.39 34.01
C TYR A 301 -18.76 -17.54 33.16
N GLY A 302 -17.70 -16.87 33.58
CA GLY A 302 -16.38 -16.99 32.96
C GLY A 302 -15.70 -15.63 32.74
N TRP A 303 -14.47 -15.70 32.27
CA TRP A 303 -13.70 -14.55 31.84
C TRP A 303 -14.08 -14.17 30.41
N CYS A 304 -14.39 -12.90 30.18
CA CYS A 304 -14.59 -12.35 28.83
C CYS A 304 -13.88 -11.02 28.74
N MET A 305 -12.87 -10.94 27.90
CA MET A 305 -12.09 -9.74 27.72
C MET A 305 -12.89 -8.64 26.99
N ALA A 306 -12.91 -7.43 27.54
CA ALA A 306 -13.35 -6.22 26.86
C ALA A 306 -12.25 -5.84 25.84
N ARG A 307 -12.33 -6.43 24.66
CA ARG A 307 -11.25 -6.40 23.65
C ARG A 307 -10.95 -4.98 23.16
N GLY A 308 -12.00 -4.16 22.92
CA GLY A 308 -11.85 -2.77 22.52
C GLY A 308 -11.12 -1.95 23.59
N ASP A 309 -11.62 -1.95 24.82
CA ASP A 309 -11.03 -1.19 25.92
C ASP A 309 -9.58 -1.63 26.22
N THR A 310 -9.29 -2.94 26.06
CA THR A 310 -7.92 -3.47 26.23
C THR A 310 -7.02 -2.99 25.09
N THR A 311 -7.53 -2.92 23.86
CA THR A 311 -6.80 -2.40 22.70
C THR A 311 -6.46 -0.94 22.89
N ASP A 312 -7.44 -0.13 23.30
CA ASP A 312 -7.25 1.31 23.52
C ASP A 312 -6.15 1.55 24.57
N GLU A 313 -6.20 0.82 25.71
CA GLU A 313 -5.20 0.97 26.77
C GLU A 313 -3.79 0.51 26.32
N ILE A 314 -3.70 -0.53 25.49
CA ILE A 314 -2.42 -0.96 24.91
C ILE A 314 -1.86 0.13 23.99
N ILE A 315 -2.69 0.70 23.12
CA ILE A 315 -2.27 1.76 22.20
C ILE A 315 -1.77 2.99 22.97
N GLU A 316 -2.49 3.40 24.01
CA GLU A 316 -2.08 4.52 24.87
C GLU A 316 -0.71 4.25 25.52
N ALA A 317 -0.54 3.07 26.12
CA ALA A 317 0.71 2.69 26.78
C ALA A 317 1.88 2.58 25.79
N VAL A 318 1.65 2.03 24.60
CA VAL A 318 2.65 1.95 23.53
C VAL A 318 3.04 3.34 23.03
N LYS A 319 2.07 4.22 22.78
CA LYS A 319 2.34 5.61 22.38
C LYS A 319 3.12 6.39 23.43
N ALA A 320 2.91 6.07 24.70
CA ALA A 320 3.66 6.65 25.81
C ALA A 320 5.05 6.01 26.04
N GLY A 321 5.38 4.90 25.35
CA GLY A 321 6.65 4.17 25.50
C GLY A 321 6.80 3.51 26.87
N GLU A 322 5.70 3.07 27.49
CA GLU A 322 5.67 2.58 28.87
C GLU A 322 6.31 1.18 29.01
N THR A 323 6.92 0.95 30.18
CA THR A 323 7.35 -0.39 30.62
C THR A 323 6.64 -0.72 31.91
N ARG A 324 5.64 -1.62 31.87
CA ARG A 324 4.86 -2.03 33.05
C ARG A 324 4.13 -3.35 32.85
N ASN A 325 3.73 -3.93 33.97
CA ASN A 325 2.70 -4.96 33.99
C ASN A 325 1.33 -4.31 33.80
N MET A 326 0.50 -4.91 32.98
CA MET A 326 -0.85 -4.44 32.65
C MET A 326 -1.88 -5.48 33.05
N GLU A 327 -3.08 -5.04 33.35
CA GLU A 327 -4.26 -5.87 33.48
C GLU A 327 -5.16 -5.64 32.25
N ALA A 328 -5.74 -6.72 31.72
CA ALA A 328 -6.74 -6.60 30.68
C ALA A 328 -8.04 -5.99 31.23
N LYS A 329 -8.80 -5.33 30.37
CA LYS A 329 -10.17 -4.94 30.68
C LYS A 329 -11.10 -6.12 30.47
N TRP A 330 -12.08 -6.27 31.34
CA TRP A 330 -12.97 -7.42 31.34
C TRP A 330 -14.43 -6.99 31.21
N GLN A 331 -15.15 -7.59 30.31
CA GLN A 331 -16.60 -7.47 30.21
C GLN A 331 -17.29 -8.35 31.26
N TYR A 332 -16.77 -9.56 31.44
CA TYR A 332 -17.20 -10.50 32.51
C TYR A 332 -15.96 -11.02 33.23
N LYS A 333 -16.10 -11.27 34.53
CA LYS A 333 -15.02 -11.78 35.39
C LYS A 333 -15.48 -13.03 36.14
N ALA A 334 -14.72 -14.07 36.05
CA ALA A 334 -14.80 -15.18 36.98
C ALA A 334 -14.06 -14.89 38.31
N LYS A 335 -14.18 -15.74 39.29
CA LYS A 335 -13.54 -15.54 40.61
C LYS A 335 -12.10 -16.02 40.63
N ASN A 336 -11.75 -17.00 39.83
CA ASN A 336 -10.41 -17.54 39.75
C ASN A 336 -9.79 -17.27 38.39
N MET A 337 -8.57 -16.76 38.38
CA MET A 337 -7.83 -16.56 37.14
C MET A 337 -7.09 -17.85 36.82
N GLY A 338 -7.43 -18.50 35.72
CA GLY A 338 -6.83 -19.77 35.36
C GLY A 338 -7.75 -20.58 34.44
N ILE A 339 -7.34 -21.81 34.14
CA ILE A 339 -8.15 -22.77 33.37
C ILE A 339 -9.34 -23.23 34.23
N ASP A 340 -9.13 -23.43 35.54
CA ASP A 340 -10.19 -23.59 36.51
C ASP A 340 -10.66 -22.21 37.01
N ASP A 341 -11.61 -21.63 36.29
CA ASP A 341 -12.12 -20.30 36.57
C ASP A 341 -13.19 -20.30 37.69
N ILE A 342 -13.75 -21.45 38.05
CA ILE A 342 -14.69 -21.62 39.17
C ILE A 342 -13.94 -21.54 40.49
N GLY A 343 -12.84 -22.28 40.62
CA GLY A 343 -12.05 -22.34 41.85
C GLY A 343 -12.78 -23.03 43.01
N GLY A 344 -12.39 -22.69 44.24
CA GLY A 344 -12.89 -23.35 45.45
C GLY A 344 -14.14 -22.74 46.09
N THR A 345 -14.70 -21.63 45.56
CA THR A 345 -15.88 -20.96 46.13
C THR A 345 -17.00 -20.90 45.07
N TYR A 346 -18.04 -21.68 45.27
CA TYR A 346 -19.17 -21.79 44.35
C TYR A 346 -20.41 -22.36 45.05
N VAL A 347 -21.56 -22.24 44.39
CA VAL A 347 -22.81 -22.90 44.77
C VAL A 347 -23.12 -23.99 43.77
N GLU A 348 -23.43 -25.18 44.24
CA GLU A 348 -23.80 -26.39 43.46
C GLU A 348 -25.24 -26.76 43.74
N VAL A 349 -26.06 -26.95 42.71
CA VAL A 349 -27.48 -27.32 42.83
C VAL A 349 -27.76 -28.53 41.94
N SER A 350 -28.20 -29.60 42.58
CA SER A 350 -28.70 -30.81 41.92
C SER A 350 -30.23 -30.74 41.87
N ILE A 351 -30.82 -30.70 40.68
CA ILE A 351 -32.27 -30.76 40.49
C ILE A 351 -32.80 -32.17 40.78
N SER A 352 -32.11 -33.21 40.33
CA SER A 352 -32.49 -34.60 40.57
C SER A 352 -32.50 -34.94 42.06
N ASP A 353 -31.52 -34.45 42.82
CA ASP A 353 -31.44 -34.74 44.27
C ASP A 353 -32.24 -33.74 45.11
N GLN A 354 -32.67 -32.59 44.52
CA GLN A 354 -33.27 -31.47 45.26
C GLN A 354 -32.39 -31.00 46.42
N MET A 355 -31.09 -30.95 46.19
CA MET A 355 -30.03 -30.55 47.13
C MET A 355 -29.22 -29.39 46.61
N MET A 356 -28.71 -28.60 47.52
CA MET A 356 -27.80 -27.50 47.23
C MET A 356 -26.62 -27.55 48.22
N TRP A 357 -25.42 -27.38 47.67
CA TRP A 357 -24.18 -27.28 48.44
C TRP A 357 -23.55 -25.91 48.19
N CYS A 358 -22.94 -25.36 49.21
CA CYS A 358 -22.12 -24.15 49.09
C CYS A 358 -20.70 -24.48 49.50
N TYR A 359 -19.76 -24.23 48.64
CA TYR A 359 -18.34 -24.36 48.90
C TYR A 359 -17.72 -22.99 49.14
N LYS A 360 -16.80 -22.91 50.09
CA LYS A 360 -15.92 -21.77 50.30
C LYS A 360 -14.50 -22.28 50.50
N ASP A 361 -13.58 -21.77 49.67
CA ASP A 361 -12.16 -22.15 49.69
C ASP A 361 -11.94 -23.70 49.67
N GLY A 362 -12.75 -24.41 48.88
CA GLY A 362 -12.72 -25.84 48.68
C GLY A 362 -13.41 -26.63 49.78
N GLN A 363 -13.99 -26.02 50.82
CA GLN A 363 -14.71 -26.67 51.89
C GLN A 363 -16.22 -26.54 51.73
N CYS A 364 -16.95 -27.63 51.78
CA CYS A 364 -18.41 -27.59 51.81
C CYS A 364 -18.88 -27.04 53.17
N ILE A 365 -19.47 -25.86 53.20
CA ILE A 365 -19.94 -25.15 54.40
C ILE A 365 -21.44 -25.23 54.60
N VAL A 366 -22.21 -25.50 53.52
CA VAL A 366 -23.64 -25.70 53.54
C VAL A 366 -23.98 -26.92 52.69
N GLU A 367 -24.80 -27.79 53.21
CA GLU A 367 -25.50 -28.87 52.54
C GLU A 367 -26.98 -28.82 52.98
N THR A 368 -27.90 -28.58 52.02
CA THR A 368 -29.29 -28.34 52.37
C THR A 368 -30.24 -28.84 51.28
N PRO A 369 -31.40 -29.45 51.70
CA PRO A 369 -32.47 -29.68 50.75
C PRO A 369 -33.07 -28.38 50.29
N VAL A 370 -33.50 -28.33 49.01
CA VAL A 370 -34.11 -27.17 48.36
C VAL A 370 -35.38 -27.55 47.63
N VAL A 371 -36.12 -26.56 47.15
CA VAL A 371 -37.22 -26.80 46.19
C VAL A 371 -36.97 -25.92 44.96
N THR A 372 -36.67 -26.56 43.84
CA THR A 372 -36.44 -25.89 42.54
C THR A 372 -37.76 -25.63 41.83
N GLY A 373 -37.64 -25.05 40.64
CA GLY A 373 -38.78 -24.75 39.76
C GLY A 373 -39.57 -26.01 39.35
N ASN A 374 -40.87 -25.84 39.12
CA ASN A 374 -41.75 -26.93 38.70
C ASN A 374 -41.56 -27.22 37.20
N PRO A 375 -40.97 -28.36 36.78
CA PRO A 375 -40.77 -28.70 35.39
C PRO A 375 -42.09 -29.02 34.64
N ASN A 376 -43.17 -29.36 35.37
CA ASN A 376 -44.49 -29.66 34.81
C ASN A 376 -45.32 -28.40 34.54
N ARG A 377 -44.82 -27.24 34.93
CA ARG A 377 -45.46 -25.93 34.69
C ARG A 377 -44.59 -25.14 33.70
N GLU A 378 -45.21 -24.78 32.55
CA GLU A 378 -44.53 -24.00 31.52
C GLU A 378 -43.87 -22.73 32.09
N GLY A 379 -42.59 -22.51 31.72
CA GLY A 379 -41.82 -21.32 32.14
C GLY A 379 -41.44 -21.34 33.62
N SER A 380 -41.65 -22.44 34.34
CA SER A 380 -41.35 -22.54 35.77
C SER A 380 -40.23 -23.53 36.12
N ALA A 381 -39.60 -24.18 35.17
CA ALA A 381 -38.44 -25.05 35.42
C ALA A 381 -37.24 -24.19 35.79
N THR A 382 -36.43 -24.64 36.76
CA THR A 382 -35.11 -24.04 37.01
C THR A 382 -34.20 -24.34 35.84
N PRO A 383 -33.55 -23.34 35.23
CA PRO A 383 -32.56 -23.60 34.18
C PRO A 383 -31.37 -24.39 34.71
N TYR A 384 -30.91 -25.38 33.93
CA TYR A 384 -29.82 -26.29 34.33
C TYR A 384 -28.89 -26.60 33.15
N GLY A 385 -27.84 -27.38 33.40
CA GLY A 385 -26.86 -27.74 32.37
C GLY A 385 -25.81 -26.64 32.09
N SER A 386 -25.74 -25.65 32.97
CA SER A 386 -24.93 -24.45 32.75
C SER A 386 -24.30 -23.95 34.07
N VAL A 387 -23.34 -23.05 33.94
CA VAL A 387 -22.75 -22.28 35.03
C VAL A 387 -23.12 -20.82 34.90
N TRP A 388 -23.68 -20.26 35.93
CA TRP A 388 -24.06 -18.81 35.96
C TRP A 388 -23.27 -18.11 37.06
N ALA A 389 -23.27 -16.77 37.03
CA ALA A 389 -22.74 -15.93 38.06
C ALA A 389 -23.85 -15.42 38.98
N ILE A 390 -23.55 -15.20 40.24
CA ILE A 390 -24.46 -14.41 41.10
C ILE A 390 -24.42 -12.96 40.61
N ASP A 391 -25.56 -12.46 40.08
CA ASP A 391 -25.69 -11.13 39.51
C ASP A 391 -25.81 -10.03 40.57
N ALA A 392 -26.46 -10.33 41.66
CA ALA A 392 -26.70 -9.39 42.75
C ALA A 392 -26.90 -10.06 44.09
N LYS A 393 -26.73 -9.31 45.16
CA LYS A 393 -27.03 -9.72 46.54
C LYS A 393 -27.92 -8.66 47.18
N LYS A 394 -29.14 -9.03 47.57
CA LYS A 394 -30.10 -8.09 48.19
C LYS A 394 -30.67 -8.69 49.46
N ARG A 395 -30.88 -7.81 50.46
CA ARG A 395 -31.62 -8.14 51.70
C ARG A 395 -33.02 -7.52 51.58
N ASN A 396 -34.01 -8.20 52.23
CA ASN A 396 -35.38 -7.73 52.32
C ASN A 396 -35.97 -7.32 50.97
N ALA A 397 -35.89 -8.22 49.98
CA ALA A 397 -36.42 -8.02 48.63
C ALA A 397 -37.87 -8.54 48.53
N THR A 398 -38.62 -8.04 47.58
CA THR A 398 -39.93 -8.55 47.21
C THR A 398 -39.86 -9.14 45.82
N LEU A 399 -40.17 -10.45 45.70
CA LEU A 399 -40.14 -11.17 44.45
C LEU A 399 -41.53 -11.23 43.83
N GLY A 400 -41.62 -10.97 42.54
CA GLY A 400 -42.86 -10.88 41.77
C GLY A 400 -43.63 -9.59 42.01
N THR A 401 -44.70 -9.43 41.25
CA THR A 401 -45.71 -8.36 41.39
C THR A 401 -47.07 -8.98 41.18
N ILE A 402 -48.05 -8.62 42.04
CA ILE A 402 -49.43 -9.16 41.94
C ILE A 402 -50.05 -8.89 40.58
N ASP A 403 -49.81 -7.71 40.04
CA ASP A 403 -50.43 -7.27 38.78
C ASP A 403 -49.94 -8.03 37.54
N THR A 404 -48.69 -8.43 37.54
CA THR A 404 -48.08 -9.08 36.35
C THR A 404 -47.81 -10.56 36.54
N MET A 405 -47.56 -11.02 37.75
CA MET A 405 -47.18 -12.41 38.05
C MET A 405 -48.18 -13.17 38.95
N GLY A 406 -49.15 -12.46 39.51
CA GLY A 406 -50.17 -13.05 40.37
C GLY A 406 -49.67 -13.40 41.79
N TYR A 407 -48.43 -13.02 42.15
CA TYR A 407 -47.86 -13.22 43.48
C TYR A 407 -46.93 -12.08 43.85
N SER A 408 -46.71 -11.92 45.14
CA SER A 408 -45.73 -11.01 45.72
C SER A 408 -45.17 -11.64 46.99
N SER A 409 -43.91 -12.06 46.96
CA SER A 409 -43.26 -12.82 48.02
C SER A 409 -42.11 -12.00 48.61
N PRO A 410 -42.24 -11.54 49.88
CA PRO A 410 -41.13 -10.93 50.59
C PRO A 410 -40.11 -12.01 50.95
N VAL A 411 -38.81 -11.74 50.74
CA VAL A 411 -37.68 -12.61 51.09
C VAL A 411 -36.62 -11.82 51.84
N ASN A 412 -35.95 -12.45 52.80
CA ASN A 412 -34.88 -11.82 53.57
C ASN A 412 -33.55 -11.83 52.80
N TYR A 413 -33.33 -12.80 51.90
CA TYR A 413 -32.13 -12.97 51.12
C TYR A 413 -32.49 -13.23 49.67
N TRP A 414 -31.89 -12.48 48.74
CA TRP A 414 -32.07 -12.63 47.28
C TRP A 414 -30.74 -12.59 46.56
N MET A 415 -30.45 -13.64 45.82
CA MET A 415 -29.25 -13.82 44.99
C MET A 415 -29.66 -14.32 43.62
N PRO A 416 -30.03 -13.41 42.68
CA PRO A 416 -30.29 -13.80 41.29
C PRO A 416 -29.00 -14.27 40.61
N PHE A 417 -29.15 -15.24 39.66
CA PHE A 417 -28.05 -15.78 38.85
C PHE A 417 -28.43 -16.01 37.37
N ASN A 418 -29.73 -15.96 37.06
CA ASN A 418 -30.21 -16.06 35.69
C ASN A 418 -31.49 -15.24 35.54
N GLY A 419 -31.35 -13.96 35.17
CA GLY A 419 -32.47 -13.02 35.08
C GLY A 419 -33.29 -12.91 36.36
N ASN A 420 -34.51 -13.45 36.35
CA ASN A 420 -35.40 -13.46 37.51
C ASN A 420 -35.31 -14.77 38.34
N VAL A 421 -34.40 -15.67 37.98
CA VAL A 421 -34.14 -16.92 38.76
C VAL A 421 -33.00 -16.68 39.71
N GLY A 422 -33.19 -17.07 40.97
CA GLY A 422 -32.17 -16.90 42.00
C GLY A 422 -32.40 -17.79 43.21
N ILE A 423 -31.47 -17.67 44.16
CA ILE A 423 -31.50 -18.37 45.45
C ILE A 423 -32.09 -17.44 46.49
N HIS A 424 -33.09 -17.89 47.26
CA HIS A 424 -33.75 -17.11 48.30
C HIS A 424 -34.38 -17.99 49.40
N ASP A 425 -34.68 -17.36 50.55
CA ASP A 425 -35.45 -18.00 51.59
C ASP A 425 -36.92 -18.21 51.22
N ALA A 426 -37.54 -19.23 51.80
CA ALA A 426 -38.96 -19.52 51.53
C ALA A 426 -39.77 -19.94 52.77
N ASP A 427 -39.19 -19.82 53.95
CA ASP A 427 -39.83 -20.22 55.24
C ASP A 427 -41.11 -19.48 55.54
N GLY A 428 -41.34 -18.30 54.91
CA GLY A 428 -42.60 -17.56 55.04
C GLY A 428 -43.82 -18.25 54.43
N TRP A 429 -43.62 -19.23 53.52
CA TRP A 429 -44.71 -20.00 52.88
C TRP A 429 -44.42 -21.48 52.66
N ARG A 430 -43.24 -22.00 53.06
CA ARG A 430 -42.79 -23.37 52.87
C ARG A 430 -42.23 -23.94 54.18
N SER A 431 -42.68 -25.08 54.57
CA SER A 431 -42.22 -25.80 55.77
C SER A 431 -41.46 -27.09 55.45
N GLU A 432 -41.42 -27.50 54.16
CA GLU A 432 -40.82 -28.74 53.69
C GLU A 432 -39.94 -28.46 52.46
N TYR A 433 -38.80 -29.10 52.41
CA TYR A 433 -37.81 -28.98 51.33
C TYR A 433 -37.33 -30.35 50.86
N GLY A 434 -36.84 -30.45 49.63
CA GLY A 434 -36.26 -31.67 49.06
C GLY A 434 -37.28 -32.64 48.45
N GLY A 435 -36.80 -33.81 48.09
CA GLY A 435 -37.62 -34.89 47.52
C GLY A 435 -38.32 -34.49 46.21
N GLN A 436 -39.55 -34.94 46.05
CA GLN A 436 -40.32 -34.68 44.80
C GLN A 436 -41.30 -33.49 44.91
N ILE A 437 -41.13 -32.64 45.88
CA ILE A 437 -41.99 -31.46 46.10
C ILE A 437 -42.00 -30.57 44.87
N TYR A 438 -40.87 -30.42 44.19
CA TYR A 438 -40.74 -29.59 43.01
C TYR A 438 -41.65 -29.98 41.85
N LEU A 439 -42.02 -31.26 41.72
CA LEU A 439 -42.86 -31.77 40.65
C LEU A 439 -44.32 -31.30 40.74
N THR A 440 -44.80 -30.94 41.93
CA THR A 440 -46.20 -30.59 42.21
C THR A 440 -46.34 -29.18 42.83
N ARG A 441 -45.45 -28.83 43.74
CA ARG A 441 -45.44 -27.55 44.47
C ARG A 441 -44.08 -26.82 44.31
N GLY A 442 -43.43 -26.97 43.15
CA GLY A 442 -42.19 -26.28 42.82
C GLY A 442 -42.36 -24.77 42.73
N SER A 443 -41.25 -24.08 42.68
CA SER A 443 -41.20 -22.61 42.47
C SER A 443 -41.47 -22.23 41.00
N HIS A 444 -41.37 -20.97 40.68
CA HIS A 444 -41.41 -20.41 39.30
C HIS A 444 -40.02 -20.36 38.67
N GLY A 445 -39.08 -21.25 39.10
CA GLY A 445 -37.72 -21.31 38.62
C GLY A 445 -36.67 -21.04 39.69
N CYS A 446 -36.97 -20.26 40.68
CA CYS A 446 -36.08 -19.94 41.79
C CYS A 446 -35.75 -21.18 42.65
N ILE A 447 -34.66 -21.11 43.40
CA ILE A 447 -34.24 -22.15 44.36
C ILE A 447 -34.69 -21.70 45.75
N ASN A 448 -35.80 -22.31 46.20
CA ASN A 448 -36.35 -22.06 47.54
C ASN A 448 -35.50 -22.81 48.55
N THR A 449 -34.92 -22.09 49.51
CA THR A 449 -33.96 -22.57 50.45
C THR A 449 -34.41 -22.26 51.87
N PRO A 450 -34.15 -23.14 52.88
CA PRO A 450 -34.35 -22.81 54.30
C PRO A 450 -33.59 -21.52 54.68
N GLU A 451 -34.24 -20.61 55.45
CA GLU A 451 -33.68 -19.29 55.73
C GLU A 451 -32.35 -19.32 56.45
N ASP A 452 -32.16 -20.23 57.41
CA ASP A 452 -30.92 -20.38 58.16
C ASP A 452 -29.75 -20.87 57.26
N GLN A 453 -30.05 -21.58 56.18
CA GLN A 453 -29.06 -22.08 55.21
C GLN A 453 -28.73 -21.03 54.17
N VAL A 454 -29.75 -20.35 53.61
CA VAL A 454 -29.49 -19.29 52.63
C VAL A 454 -28.75 -18.12 53.27
N ALA A 455 -28.93 -17.85 54.54
CA ALA A 455 -28.18 -16.84 55.27
C ALA A 455 -26.65 -17.13 55.23
N LYS A 456 -26.27 -18.38 55.49
CA LYS A 456 -24.87 -18.83 55.44
C LYS A 456 -24.29 -18.73 54.04
N ILE A 457 -25.08 -19.13 53.03
CA ILE A 457 -24.68 -19.01 51.63
C ILE A 457 -24.49 -17.51 51.25
N TYR A 458 -25.44 -16.68 51.64
CA TYR A 458 -25.35 -15.24 51.40
C TYR A 458 -24.09 -14.60 51.97
N ASP A 459 -23.67 -15.03 53.16
CA ASP A 459 -22.46 -14.50 53.82
C ASP A 459 -21.17 -15.07 53.21
N ALA A 460 -21.23 -16.25 52.61
CA ALA A 460 -20.07 -16.94 52.04
C ALA A 460 -19.72 -16.51 50.64
N VAL A 461 -20.73 -16.18 49.81
CA VAL A 461 -20.57 -15.86 48.37
C VAL A 461 -20.58 -14.37 48.10
N GLU A 462 -20.08 -13.97 46.94
CA GLU A 462 -20.06 -12.61 46.46
C GLU A 462 -20.76 -12.51 45.08
N ILE A 463 -21.03 -11.30 44.63
CA ILE A 463 -21.42 -11.06 43.25
C ILE A 463 -20.31 -11.64 42.35
N GLY A 464 -20.69 -12.36 41.29
CA GLY A 464 -19.78 -13.06 40.39
C GLY A 464 -19.35 -14.44 40.88
N THR A 465 -19.82 -14.93 42.03
CA THR A 465 -19.58 -16.33 42.45
C THR A 465 -20.36 -17.31 41.53
N ALA A 466 -19.73 -18.42 41.14
CA ALA A 466 -20.32 -19.41 40.27
C ALA A 466 -21.51 -20.10 40.92
N VAL A 467 -22.59 -20.27 40.16
CA VAL A 467 -23.77 -21.12 40.49
C VAL A 467 -23.88 -22.20 39.44
N ILE A 468 -23.62 -23.42 39.84
CA ILE A 468 -23.64 -24.62 39.01
C ILE A 468 -24.99 -25.31 39.21
N VAL A 469 -25.75 -25.47 38.16
CA VAL A 469 -27.07 -26.16 38.23
C VAL A 469 -27.11 -27.28 37.21
N TYR A 470 -27.39 -28.46 37.68
CA TYR A 470 -27.46 -29.64 36.83
C TYR A 470 -28.64 -30.56 37.22
N ASN A 471 -28.99 -31.43 36.27
CA ASN A 471 -29.94 -32.53 36.46
C ASN A 471 -29.25 -33.84 36.01
N LEU A 472 -29.19 -34.83 36.83
CA LEU A 472 -28.55 -36.13 36.52
C LEU A 472 -29.54 -37.12 35.91
N ASP A 473 -30.85 -36.81 35.89
CA ASP A 473 -31.90 -37.65 35.30
C ASP A 473 -32.10 -37.43 33.81
N ASP A 474 -31.41 -36.43 33.21
CA ASP A 474 -31.50 -36.08 31.78
C ASP A 474 -30.32 -36.65 30.96
#